data_b7f54e3ee3c80fd73962a80579ad3a12
#
_entry.id   b7f54e3ee3c80fd73962a80579ad3a12
#
_cell.length_a   1.000
_cell.length_b   1.000
_cell.length_c   1.000
_cell.angle_alpha   90.00
_cell.angle_beta   90.00
_cell.angle_gamma   90.00
#
_symmetry.space_group_name_H-M   'P 1'
#
loop_
_entity.id
_entity.type
_entity.pdbx_description
1 polymer ?
#
loop_
_entity_poly.entity_id
_entity_poly.type
_entity_poly.pdbx_seq_one_letter_code
_entity_poly.pdbx_strand_id
1 'polypeptide(L)'
;MLNNQQIDRSPEWHKADEENRSNQPNTTKESFDGGLEKTKLLGTQYCPFAFRDQQQWVTETFYSVNQGTTPQYKRLFPDGSPDDFIPQREIHGMLQRKYGDKLQPLLNHWALYYIPSTAGERYNPSTTDQFIDVDYTRYRNSYRPSLYSQKTTSKTRPTHWQEYLDRLMPREHNCTDNYGKTFLQQDYFEAFIAQRLQQPSQPPLIAVLLRGEQGTGKNYWMDNIMRPLLGTNNFKAVSLSDITGKFTSDLYSTVLVHIEEINDTRGKAAEKLKKLITEDTARTEAKNQNAKVVNKYFGIVASSNVQDPVRIEANDRRYFVPVYSTHKENADETKSFFVRFTDWLETEGLQELADYFYSLDISGFNFRYPPHTADKEELTEVSTTAEDLTTNAAMEIGNVYKNHSFAVADVVSTWRISQSSAKKALKLAGFIAVKRRWTSDPNPTNRWVHKNLNPDGKSWDQVQYKLFTSCLLYTSPSPRD
;
A
#
# COMPACT_ATOMS: atom_id res chain seq x y z
N MET A 1 30.54 -19.46 -19.38
CA MET A 1 29.86 -20.33 -20.36
C MET A 1 29.39 -21.57 -19.61
N LEU A 2 28.16 -21.54 -19.12
CA LEU A 2 27.49 -22.73 -18.55
C LEU A 2 26.22 -22.90 -19.35
N ASN A 3 26.13 -24.05 -20.00
CA ASN A 3 25.05 -24.46 -20.87
C ASN A 3 23.69 -24.43 -20.15
N ASN A 4 22.76 -23.59 -20.61
CA ASN A 4 21.34 -23.74 -20.38
C ASN A 4 20.83 -25.00 -21.10
N GLN A 5 20.94 -26.14 -20.47
CA GLN A 5 20.07 -27.28 -20.80
C GLN A 5 18.70 -26.97 -20.16
N GLN A 6 17.75 -26.56 -20.98
CA GLN A 6 16.33 -26.65 -20.66
C GLN A 6 16.02 -28.12 -20.35
N ILE A 7 15.84 -28.42 -19.08
CA ILE A 7 15.29 -29.72 -18.66
C ILE A 7 13.82 -29.68 -19.06
N ASP A 8 13.48 -30.41 -20.10
CA ASP A 8 12.10 -30.69 -20.49
C ASP A 8 11.39 -31.43 -19.34
N ARG A 9 10.49 -30.72 -18.64
CA ARG A 9 9.76 -31.19 -17.46
C ARG A 9 8.32 -31.57 -17.77
N SER A 10 8.03 -31.98 -19.00
CA SER A 10 6.75 -32.62 -19.26
C SER A 10 6.70 -33.94 -18.48
N PRO A 11 5.66 -34.18 -17.68
CA PRO A 11 5.50 -35.49 -17.03
C PRO A 11 5.56 -36.64 -18.06
N GLU A 12 6.16 -37.76 -17.70
CA GLU A 12 6.32 -38.89 -18.60
C GLU A 12 5.02 -39.37 -19.25
N TRP A 13 3.88 -39.15 -18.61
CA TRP A 13 2.56 -39.46 -19.15
C TRP A 13 2.18 -38.58 -20.36
N HIS A 14 2.68 -37.31 -20.48
CA HIS A 14 2.49 -36.52 -21.69
C HIS A 14 3.21 -37.10 -22.89
N LYS A 15 4.42 -37.67 -22.69
CA LYS A 15 5.16 -38.35 -23.75
C LYS A 15 4.42 -39.61 -24.21
N ALA A 16 3.89 -40.38 -23.25
CA ALA A 16 3.09 -41.55 -23.56
C ALA A 16 1.79 -41.25 -24.31
N ASP A 17 1.16 -40.07 -24.03
CA ASP A 17 -0.06 -39.60 -24.71
C ASP A 17 0.25 -39.11 -26.14
N GLU A 18 1.43 -38.53 -26.40
CA GLU A 18 1.88 -38.13 -27.75
C GLU A 18 2.28 -39.36 -28.62
N GLU A 19 2.94 -40.33 -28.06
CA GLU A 19 3.24 -41.57 -28.77
C GLU A 19 1.98 -42.37 -29.15
N ASN A 20 0.97 -42.39 -28.28
CA ASN A 20 -0.32 -43.02 -28.57
C ASN A 20 -1.16 -42.26 -29.62
N ARG A 21 -0.95 -40.94 -29.80
CA ARG A 21 -1.61 -40.16 -30.87
C ARG A 21 -1.12 -40.55 -32.25
N SER A 22 0.14 -40.91 -32.38
CA SER A 22 0.77 -41.29 -33.68
C SER A 22 0.34 -42.66 -34.19
N ASN A 23 -0.20 -43.49 -33.32
CA ASN A 23 -0.49 -44.91 -33.61
C ASN A 23 -1.99 -45.25 -33.68
N GLN A 24 -2.90 -44.27 -33.64
CA GLN A 24 -4.33 -44.57 -33.74
C GLN A 24 -4.87 -44.47 -35.18
N PRO A 25 -5.63 -45.44 -35.65
CA PRO A 25 -6.36 -45.32 -36.89
C PRO A 25 -7.53 -44.30 -36.75
N ASN A 26 -7.73 -43.52 -37.80
CA ASN A 26 -8.85 -42.56 -37.93
C ASN A 26 -10.19 -43.24 -37.63
N THR A 27 -10.72 -43.05 -36.44
CA THR A 27 -12.03 -43.57 -36.07
C THR A 27 -13.04 -42.41 -36.05
N THR A 28 -14.09 -42.60 -36.85
CA THR A 28 -15.25 -41.74 -36.97
C THR A 28 -16.08 -41.68 -35.67
N LYS A 29 -16.87 -40.66 -35.53
CA LYS A 29 -17.72 -40.29 -34.35
C LYS A 29 -18.67 -41.41 -33.81
N GLU A 30 -18.82 -42.52 -34.48
CA GLU A 30 -19.70 -43.61 -34.10
C GLU A 30 -19.18 -44.59 -33.05
N SER A 31 -17.89 -44.50 -32.67
CA SER A 31 -17.29 -45.40 -31.69
C SER A 31 -17.34 -44.92 -30.23
N PHE A 32 -18.14 -43.89 -29.91
CA PHE A 32 -18.13 -43.23 -28.62
C PHE A 32 -18.74 -44.08 -27.48
N ASP A 33 -19.73 -44.93 -27.75
CA ASP A 33 -20.33 -45.79 -26.72
C ASP A 33 -19.44 -46.99 -26.31
N GLY A 34 -18.58 -47.47 -27.21
CA GLY A 34 -17.62 -48.52 -26.89
C GLY A 34 -16.39 -48.07 -26.09
N GLY A 35 -16.11 -46.76 -26.04
CA GLY A 35 -15.00 -46.18 -25.32
C GLY A 35 -15.15 -46.25 -23.80
N LEU A 36 -16.35 -46.11 -23.30
CA LEU A 36 -16.68 -46.18 -21.87
C LEU A 36 -16.48 -47.58 -21.26
N GLU A 37 -16.82 -48.62 -22.02
CA GLU A 37 -16.60 -50.01 -21.57
C GLU A 37 -15.12 -50.39 -21.58
N LYS A 38 -14.36 -49.95 -22.60
CA LYS A 38 -12.91 -50.17 -22.65
C LYS A 38 -12.15 -49.46 -21.53
N THR A 39 -12.63 -48.32 -21.06
CA THR A 39 -12.03 -47.56 -19.95
C THR A 39 -12.19 -48.27 -18.61
N LYS A 40 -13.24 -49.05 -18.44
CA LYS A 40 -13.42 -49.96 -17.28
C LYS A 40 -12.39 -51.07 -17.22
N LEU A 41 -11.91 -51.51 -18.38
CA LEU A 41 -10.99 -52.65 -18.53
C LEU A 41 -9.52 -52.25 -18.44
N LEU A 42 -9.16 -51.03 -18.82
CA LEU A 42 -7.76 -50.57 -18.92
C LEU A 42 -7.22 -49.93 -17.64
N GLY A 43 -7.97 -49.98 -16.56
CA GLY A 43 -7.54 -49.60 -15.22
C GLY A 43 -6.37 -48.65 -15.18
N THR A 44 -6.62 -47.40 -15.02
CA THR A 44 -5.89 -46.48 -14.16
C THR A 44 -4.70 -45.67 -14.70
N GLN A 45 -4.17 -45.86 -15.89
CA GLN A 45 -2.99 -45.07 -16.31
C GLN A 45 -3.25 -43.95 -17.33
N TYR A 46 -4.41 -43.87 -17.98
CA TYR A 46 -4.68 -42.90 -19.04
C TYR A 46 -5.98 -42.16 -18.81
N CYS A 47 -5.94 -40.85 -18.85
CA CYS A 47 -7.15 -40.02 -18.93
C CYS A 47 -7.76 -40.20 -20.32
N PRO A 48 -8.95 -40.83 -20.45
CA PRO A 48 -9.59 -41.02 -21.76
C PRO A 48 -9.89 -39.68 -22.42
N PHE A 49 -9.77 -39.60 -23.73
CA PHE A 49 -10.08 -38.40 -24.52
C PHE A 49 -11.45 -37.80 -24.23
N ALA A 50 -12.41 -38.59 -23.83
CA ALA A 50 -13.74 -38.21 -23.45
C ALA A 50 -13.83 -37.28 -22.24
N PHE A 51 -12.72 -37.09 -21.49
CA PHE A 51 -12.71 -36.28 -20.25
C PHE A 51 -11.85 -35.01 -20.33
N ARG A 52 -11.36 -34.66 -21.50
CA ARG A 52 -10.55 -33.44 -21.67
C ARG A 52 -11.29 -32.20 -21.22
N ASP A 53 -12.55 -32.07 -21.59
CA ASP A 53 -13.37 -30.92 -21.22
C ASP A 53 -13.55 -30.83 -19.70
N GLN A 54 -13.74 -31.97 -19.03
CA GLN A 54 -13.88 -32.03 -17.58
C GLN A 54 -12.54 -31.75 -16.91
N GLN A 55 -11.47 -32.34 -17.41
CA GLN A 55 -10.11 -32.10 -16.92
C GLN A 55 -9.74 -30.62 -17.05
N GLN A 56 -9.94 -30.04 -18.24
CA GLN A 56 -9.68 -28.64 -18.51
C GLN A 56 -10.52 -27.77 -17.57
N TRP A 57 -11.80 -28.05 -17.45
CA TRP A 57 -12.68 -27.28 -16.59
C TRP A 57 -12.28 -27.34 -15.13
N VAL A 58 -11.93 -28.48 -14.55
CA VAL A 58 -11.47 -28.55 -13.16
C VAL A 58 -10.14 -27.87 -12.94
N THR A 59 -9.22 -27.97 -13.89
CA THR A 59 -7.91 -27.33 -13.84
C THR A 59 -8.03 -25.79 -13.88
N GLU A 60 -8.98 -25.27 -14.65
CA GLU A 60 -9.20 -23.83 -14.80
C GLU A 60 -10.09 -23.26 -13.69
N THR A 61 -10.97 -24.10 -13.11
CA THR A 61 -12.01 -23.63 -12.17
C THR A 61 -11.61 -23.81 -10.71
N PHE A 62 -10.74 -24.79 -10.38
CA PHE A 62 -10.42 -25.12 -9.00
C PHE A 62 -8.90 -25.22 -8.78
N TYR A 63 -8.51 -25.01 -7.52
CA TYR A 63 -7.20 -25.36 -7.03
C TYR A 63 -7.31 -25.94 -5.61
N SER A 64 -6.32 -26.70 -5.20
CA SER A 64 -6.24 -27.22 -3.84
C SER A 64 -5.09 -26.56 -3.08
N VAL A 65 -5.32 -26.35 -1.79
CA VAL A 65 -4.30 -25.87 -0.84
C VAL A 65 -3.99 -27.01 0.11
N ASN A 66 -2.74 -27.44 0.14
CA ASN A 66 -2.27 -28.48 1.04
C ASN A 66 -1.94 -27.86 2.42
N GLN A 67 -2.89 -27.94 3.33
CA GLN A 67 -2.71 -27.59 4.75
C GLN A 67 -2.95 -28.84 5.59
N GLY A 68 -1.86 -29.57 5.93
CA GLY A 68 -1.94 -30.82 6.66
C GLY A 68 -2.21 -32.04 5.78
N THR A 69 -2.97 -33.02 6.29
CA THR A 69 -3.17 -34.34 5.65
C THR A 69 -4.31 -34.37 4.62
N THR A 70 -5.17 -33.34 4.59
CA THR A 70 -6.33 -33.31 3.68
C THR A 70 -6.28 -32.05 2.80
N PRO A 71 -6.34 -32.20 1.45
CA PRO A 71 -6.40 -31.05 0.58
C PRO A 71 -7.70 -30.28 0.77
N GLN A 72 -7.58 -28.96 0.84
CA GLN A 72 -8.71 -28.04 0.85
C GLN A 72 -8.86 -27.42 -0.54
N TYR A 73 -10.07 -27.46 -1.10
CA TYR A 73 -10.32 -26.98 -2.46
C TYR A 73 -10.92 -25.58 -2.42
N LYS A 74 -10.53 -24.77 -3.40
CA LYS A 74 -11.13 -23.45 -3.66
C LYS A 74 -11.52 -23.34 -5.13
N ARG A 75 -12.57 -22.56 -5.41
CA ARG A 75 -12.98 -22.22 -6.75
C ARG A 75 -12.34 -20.93 -7.20
N LEU A 76 -12.01 -20.85 -8.48
CA LEU A 76 -11.60 -19.62 -9.16
C LEU A 76 -12.79 -19.06 -9.92
N PHE A 77 -13.15 -17.81 -9.63
CA PHE A 77 -14.09 -17.08 -10.46
C PHE A 77 -13.39 -16.54 -11.72
N PRO A 78 -14.15 -16.14 -12.77
CA PRO A 78 -13.56 -15.58 -14.00
C PRO A 78 -12.70 -14.33 -13.76
N ASP A 79 -13.01 -13.52 -12.76
CA ASP A 79 -12.20 -12.37 -12.32
C ASP A 79 -10.95 -12.79 -11.54
N GLY A 80 -10.75 -14.09 -11.32
CA GLY A 80 -9.65 -14.66 -10.59
C GLY A 80 -9.75 -14.58 -9.07
N SER A 81 -10.85 -14.03 -8.52
CA SER A 81 -11.08 -14.06 -7.08
C SER A 81 -11.28 -15.50 -6.60
N PRO A 82 -10.72 -15.85 -5.42
CA PRO A 82 -10.99 -17.15 -4.83
C PRO A 82 -12.31 -17.16 -4.09
N ASP A 83 -13.02 -18.26 -4.18
CA ASP A 83 -14.14 -18.58 -3.29
C ASP A 83 -13.63 -19.05 -1.93
N ASP A 84 -14.54 -19.20 -0.99
CA ASP A 84 -14.28 -19.91 0.25
C ASP A 84 -13.94 -21.38 -0.02
N PHE A 85 -13.47 -22.08 1.02
CA PHE A 85 -13.17 -23.50 0.89
C PHE A 85 -14.43 -24.31 0.54
N ILE A 86 -14.32 -25.11 -0.53
CA ILE A 86 -15.40 -25.90 -1.07
C ILE A 86 -15.16 -27.38 -0.69
N PRO A 87 -16.14 -28.07 -0.10
CA PRO A 87 -16.05 -29.50 0.13
C PRO A 87 -15.92 -30.29 -1.16
N GLN A 88 -15.10 -31.32 -1.20
CA GLN A 88 -14.94 -32.21 -2.35
C GLN A 88 -16.28 -32.68 -2.94
N ARG A 89 -17.25 -33.01 -2.09
CA ARG A 89 -18.61 -33.44 -2.50
C ARG A 89 -19.34 -32.39 -3.36
N GLU A 90 -19.08 -31.11 -3.09
CA GLU A 90 -19.69 -30.02 -3.84
C GLU A 90 -19.11 -29.89 -5.25
N ILE A 91 -17.80 -30.09 -5.39
CA ILE A 91 -17.13 -30.16 -6.71
C ILE A 91 -17.73 -31.30 -7.53
N HIS A 92 -17.95 -32.47 -6.93
CA HIS A 92 -18.64 -33.58 -7.60
C HIS A 92 -20.05 -33.19 -8.06
N GLY A 93 -20.83 -32.50 -7.19
CA GLY A 93 -22.15 -32.00 -7.56
C GLY A 93 -22.12 -30.97 -8.70
N MET A 94 -21.10 -30.12 -8.75
CA MET A 94 -20.91 -29.16 -9.85
C MET A 94 -20.58 -29.85 -11.16
N LEU A 95 -19.68 -30.85 -11.13
CA LEU A 95 -19.35 -31.67 -12.28
C LEU A 95 -20.58 -32.41 -12.82
N GLN A 96 -21.38 -33.01 -11.94
CA GLN A 96 -22.58 -33.73 -12.30
C GLN A 96 -23.63 -32.79 -12.92
N ARG A 97 -23.85 -31.59 -12.35
CA ARG A 97 -24.78 -30.59 -12.93
C ARG A 97 -24.30 -30.11 -14.31
N LYS A 98 -23.01 -29.93 -14.50
CA LYS A 98 -22.46 -29.40 -15.76
C LYS A 98 -22.43 -30.45 -16.88
N TYR A 99 -22.09 -31.69 -16.58
CA TYR A 99 -21.84 -32.74 -17.57
C TYR A 99 -22.89 -33.86 -17.56
N GLY A 100 -23.86 -33.80 -16.65
CA GLY A 100 -24.99 -34.73 -16.56
C GLY A 100 -24.65 -36.08 -15.91
N ASP A 101 -25.66 -36.95 -15.81
CA ASP A 101 -25.55 -38.25 -15.13
C ASP A 101 -24.63 -39.28 -15.84
N LYS A 102 -24.13 -38.94 -17.01
CA LYS A 102 -23.17 -39.78 -17.75
C LYS A 102 -21.82 -39.90 -17.10
N LEU A 103 -21.50 -39.00 -16.13
CA LEU A 103 -20.29 -39.08 -15.33
C LEU A 103 -20.47 -40.09 -14.20
N GLN A 104 -19.88 -41.25 -14.36
CA GLN A 104 -19.82 -42.22 -13.26
C GLN A 104 -19.03 -41.67 -12.07
N PRO A 105 -19.32 -42.06 -10.83
CA PRO A 105 -18.61 -41.61 -9.62
C PRO A 105 -17.09 -41.73 -9.69
N LEU A 106 -16.59 -42.75 -10.41
CA LEU A 106 -15.15 -42.96 -10.64
C LEU A 106 -14.50 -41.80 -11.40
N LEU A 107 -15.21 -41.22 -12.35
CA LEU A 107 -14.68 -40.16 -13.22
C LEU A 107 -14.68 -38.81 -12.51
N ASN A 108 -15.65 -38.58 -11.63
CA ASN A 108 -15.62 -37.41 -10.76
C ASN A 108 -14.40 -37.46 -9.82
N HIS A 109 -14.06 -38.64 -9.31
CA HIS A 109 -12.89 -38.82 -8.47
C HIS A 109 -11.59 -38.55 -9.26
N TRP A 110 -11.51 -39.04 -10.50
CA TRP A 110 -10.36 -38.85 -11.39
C TRP A 110 -10.16 -37.35 -11.73
N ALA A 111 -11.24 -36.62 -12.01
CA ALA A 111 -11.14 -35.21 -12.32
C ALA A 111 -10.44 -34.40 -11.21
N LEU A 112 -10.58 -34.80 -9.96
CA LEU A 112 -9.96 -34.12 -8.83
C LEU A 112 -8.42 -34.21 -8.82
N TYR A 113 -7.83 -35.25 -9.43
CA TYR A 113 -6.37 -35.36 -9.55
C TYR A 113 -5.74 -34.28 -10.44
N TYR A 114 -6.55 -33.68 -11.31
CA TYR A 114 -6.10 -32.61 -12.19
C TYR A 114 -6.23 -31.21 -11.58
N ILE A 115 -6.84 -31.12 -10.39
CA ILE A 115 -6.91 -29.83 -9.68
C ILE A 115 -5.50 -29.45 -9.25
N PRO A 116 -4.99 -28.27 -9.67
CA PRO A 116 -3.66 -27.82 -9.30
C PRO A 116 -3.48 -27.77 -7.79
N SER A 117 -2.44 -28.40 -7.29
CA SER A 117 -2.08 -28.38 -5.87
C SER A 117 -1.10 -27.26 -5.57
N THR A 118 -1.36 -26.51 -4.50
CA THR A 118 -0.53 -25.38 -4.07
C THR A 118 -0.23 -25.46 -2.58
N ALA A 119 0.92 -24.88 -2.18
CA ALA A 119 1.27 -24.74 -0.77
C ALA A 119 0.59 -23.51 -0.10
N GLY A 120 -0.15 -22.73 -0.88
CA GLY A 120 -0.83 -21.53 -0.43
C GLY A 120 -0.88 -20.46 -1.51
N GLU A 121 -1.08 -19.23 -1.07
CA GLU A 121 -1.15 -18.07 -1.96
C GLU A 121 0.07 -17.17 -1.77
N ARG A 122 0.54 -16.57 -2.87
CA ARG A 122 1.55 -15.50 -2.88
C ARG A 122 1.13 -14.42 -3.85
N TYR A 123 1.33 -13.19 -3.46
CA TYR A 123 1.11 -12.05 -4.32
C TYR A 123 2.40 -11.76 -5.11
N ASN A 124 2.33 -11.83 -6.44
CA ASN A 124 3.46 -11.54 -7.32
C ASN A 124 3.00 -10.83 -8.60
N PRO A 125 3.13 -9.48 -8.65
CA PRO A 125 2.73 -8.71 -9.82
C PRO A 125 3.77 -8.69 -10.95
N SER A 126 4.84 -9.48 -10.87
CA SER A 126 5.81 -9.61 -11.97
C SER A 126 5.35 -10.55 -13.08
N THR A 127 4.31 -11.32 -12.84
CA THR A 127 3.68 -12.21 -13.83
C THR A 127 2.17 -12.25 -13.64
N THR A 128 1.46 -12.49 -14.72
CA THR A 128 0.00 -12.71 -14.74
C THR A 128 -0.38 -14.17 -14.59
N ASP A 129 0.59 -15.08 -14.52
CA ASP A 129 0.37 -16.50 -14.37
C ASP A 129 -0.43 -16.79 -13.09
N GLN A 130 -1.41 -17.67 -13.20
CA GLN A 130 -2.24 -18.06 -12.05
C GLN A 130 -1.46 -18.82 -10.99
N PHE A 131 -0.43 -19.57 -11.39
CA PHE A 131 0.43 -20.34 -10.51
C PHE A 131 1.88 -19.95 -10.71
N ILE A 132 2.61 -19.87 -9.62
CA ILE A 132 4.03 -19.52 -9.58
C ILE A 132 4.80 -20.55 -8.78
N ASP A 133 5.97 -20.92 -9.26
CA ASP A 133 6.87 -21.81 -8.56
C ASP A 133 7.98 -20.99 -7.88
N VAL A 134 8.10 -21.13 -6.56
CA VAL A 134 9.12 -20.45 -5.75
C VAL A 134 9.81 -21.50 -4.89
N ASP A 135 11.13 -21.63 -5.01
CA ASP A 135 11.93 -22.62 -4.27
C ASP A 135 11.36 -24.05 -4.39
N TYR A 136 11.07 -24.47 -5.63
CA TYR A 136 10.45 -25.77 -5.95
C TYR A 136 9.06 -26.00 -5.36
N THR A 137 8.40 -24.95 -4.87
CA THR A 137 7.07 -25.03 -4.28
C THR A 137 6.10 -24.20 -5.09
N ARG A 138 4.97 -24.82 -5.47
CA ARG A 138 3.92 -24.15 -6.24
C ARG A 138 2.99 -23.38 -5.34
N TYR A 139 2.76 -22.12 -5.71
CA TYR A 139 1.80 -21.23 -5.07
C TYR A 139 0.78 -20.71 -6.08
N ARG A 140 -0.42 -20.44 -5.61
CA ARG A 140 -1.35 -19.63 -6.39
C ARG A 140 -0.90 -18.17 -6.34
N ASN A 141 -0.83 -17.52 -7.51
CA ASN A 141 -0.62 -16.09 -7.56
C ASN A 141 -1.95 -15.38 -7.23
N SER A 142 -1.97 -14.54 -6.19
CA SER A 142 -3.15 -13.73 -5.85
C SER A 142 -3.18 -12.39 -6.58
N TYR A 143 -2.13 -12.00 -7.28
CA TYR A 143 -2.17 -10.86 -8.18
C TYR A 143 -3.11 -11.13 -9.35
N ARG A 144 -3.94 -10.14 -9.67
CA ARG A 144 -4.79 -10.13 -10.86
C ARG A 144 -4.59 -8.81 -11.57
N PRO A 145 -4.23 -8.81 -12.86
CA PRO A 145 -4.16 -7.59 -13.63
C PRO A 145 -5.53 -6.94 -13.74
N SER A 146 -5.54 -5.66 -14.00
CA SER A 146 -6.75 -4.91 -14.30
C SER A 146 -7.46 -5.48 -15.54
N LEU A 147 -8.76 -5.25 -15.61
CA LEU A 147 -9.55 -5.46 -16.82
C LEU A 147 -9.24 -4.41 -17.90
N TYR A 148 -8.71 -3.26 -17.49
CA TYR A 148 -8.28 -2.19 -18.37
C TYR A 148 -6.84 -2.47 -18.82
N SER A 149 -6.70 -2.94 -20.06
CA SER A 149 -5.43 -3.09 -20.75
C SER A 149 -5.31 -2.07 -21.87
N GLN A 150 -4.09 -1.82 -22.32
CA GLN A 150 -3.86 -0.95 -23.47
C GLN A 150 -4.52 -1.54 -24.73
N LYS A 151 -5.46 -0.83 -25.31
CA LYS A 151 -6.10 -1.18 -26.59
C LYS A 151 -5.53 -0.41 -27.77
N THR A 152 -5.17 0.84 -27.52
CA THR A 152 -4.60 1.73 -28.54
C THR A 152 -3.38 2.44 -27.96
N THR A 153 -2.45 2.84 -28.85
CA THR A 153 -1.31 3.70 -28.44
C THR A 153 -1.74 5.14 -28.53
N SER A 154 -2.05 5.77 -27.39
CA SER A 154 -2.38 7.19 -27.31
C SER A 154 -1.32 7.94 -26.51
N LYS A 155 -0.64 8.89 -27.14
CA LYS A 155 0.31 9.79 -26.47
C LYS A 155 -0.32 11.14 -26.11
N THR A 156 -1.57 11.34 -26.49
CA THR A 156 -2.28 12.59 -26.24
C THR A 156 -3.00 12.48 -24.89
N ARG A 157 -2.72 13.41 -24.00
CA ARG A 157 -3.41 13.53 -22.72
C ARG A 157 -4.90 13.81 -22.96
N PRO A 158 -5.83 13.03 -22.39
CA PRO A 158 -7.26 13.30 -22.52
C PRO A 158 -7.64 14.66 -21.95
N THR A 159 -8.50 15.41 -22.65
CA THR A 159 -8.87 16.79 -22.27
C THR A 159 -9.50 16.86 -20.88
N HIS A 160 -10.43 15.96 -20.58
CA HIS A 160 -11.08 15.91 -19.27
C HIS A 160 -10.09 15.64 -18.13
N TRP A 161 -9.10 14.77 -18.38
CA TRP A 161 -8.03 14.51 -17.44
C TRP A 161 -7.14 15.72 -17.23
N GLN A 162 -6.83 16.44 -18.31
CA GLN A 162 -6.08 17.70 -18.21
C GLN A 162 -6.81 18.76 -17.37
N GLU A 163 -8.12 18.91 -17.56
CA GLU A 163 -8.94 19.81 -16.74
C GLU A 163 -8.90 19.42 -15.25
N TYR A 164 -8.94 18.11 -14.97
CA TYR A 164 -8.80 17.61 -13.60
C TYR A 164 -7.42 17.94 -13.01
N LEU A 165 -6.35 17.70 -13.75
CA LEU A 165 -4.99 18.01 -13.31
C LEU A 165 -4.78 19.51 -13.06
N ASP A 166 -5.33 20.37 -13.92
CA ASP A 166 -5.23 21.83 -13.79
C ASP A 166 -5.94 22.35 -12.52
N ARG A 167 -6.93 21.60 -12.00
CA ARG A 167 -7.56 21.85 -10.70
C ARG A 167 -6.72 21.39 -9.53
N LEU A 168 -6.11 20.22 -9.66
CA LEU A 168 -5.32 19.61 -8.60
C LEU A 168 -3.91 20.21 -8.48
N MET A 169 -3.26 20.47 -9.62
CA MET A 169 -1.88 20.97 -9.75
C MET A 169 -1.80 21.89 -10.99
N PRO A 170 -2.00 23.21 -10.86
CA PRO A 170 -1.90 24.14 -11.98
C PRO A 170 -0.56 24.04 -12.73
N ARG A 171 -0.60 24.29 -14.05
CA ARG A 171 0.58 24.13 -14.96
C ARG A 171 1.73 25.09 -14.67
N GLU A 172 1.53 26.16 -13.95
CA GLU A 172 2.61 27.07 -13.54
C GLU A 172 3.57 26.47 -12.52
N HIS A 173 3.22 25.30 -11.90
CA HIS A 173 4.02 24.67 -10.88
C HIS A 173 4.98 23.64 -11.48
N ASN A 174 6.25 23.91 -11.32
CA ASN A 174 7.34 23.06 -11.77
C ASN A 174 7.96 22.28 -10.59
N CYS A 175 8.69 21.23 -10.93
CA CYS A 175 9.57 20.52 -10.03
C CYS A 175 10.89 20.21 -10.75
N THR A 176 11.96 20.03 -9.96
CA THR A 176 13.31 19.80 -10.50
C THR A 176 13.90 18.55 -9.91
N ASP A 177 14.40 17.65 -10.75
CA ASP A 177 15.05 16.42 -10.28
C ASP A 177 16.47 16.69 -9.74
N ASN A 178 17.09 15.66 -9.18
CA ASN A 178 18.43 15.74 -8.61
C ASN A 178 19.54 15.98 -9.65
N TYR A 179 19.22 15.93 -10.94
CA TYR A 179 20.15 16.20 -12.04
C TYR A 179 19.94 17.60 -12.64
N GLY A 180 19.02 18.39 -12.08
CA GLY A 180 18.70 19.73 -12.53
C GLY A 180 17.70 19.78 -13.70
N LYS A 181 17.07 18.67 -14.08
CA LYS A 181 16.03 18.65 -15.10
C LYS A 181 14.71 19.14 -14.49
N THR A 182 14.13 20.16 -15.12
CA THR A 182 12.86 20.75 -14.71
C THR A 182 11.71 20.25 -15.59
N PHE A 183 10.59 19.93 -14.99
CA PHE A 183 9.35 19.50 -15.64
C PHE A 183 8.14 19.93 -14.81
N LEU A 184 6.94 19.83 -15.39
CA LEU A 184 5.71 20.15 -14.65
C LEU A 184 5.47 19.16 -13.52
N GLN A 185 4.91 19.60 -12.42
CA GLN A 185 4.49 18.70 -11.33
C GLN A 185 3.46 17.69 -11.82
N GLN A 186 2.59 18.07 -12.76
CA GLN A 186 1.63 17.18 -13.42
C GLN A 186 2.35 16.02 -14.12
N ASP A 187 3.43 16.28 -14.86
CA ASP A 187 4.14 15.27 -15.64
C ASP A 187 4.77 14.21 -14.73
N TYR A 188 5.33 14.63 -13.58
CA TYR A 188 5.86 13.68 -12.60
C TYR A 188 4.75 12.87 -11.92
N PHE A 189 3.63 13.51 -11.62
CA PHE A 189 2.48 12.85 -11.04
C PHE A 189 1.89 11.78 -11.98
N GLU A 190 1.73 12.11 -13.27
CA GLU A 190 1.29 11.16 -14.29
C GLU A 190 2.30 10.03 -14.52
N ALA A 191 3.59 10.34 -14.51
CA ALA A 191 4.64 9.32 -14.60
C ALA A 191 4.57 8.35 -13.41
N PHE A 192 4.26 8.84 -12.21
CA PHE A 192 4.04 7.98 -11.04
C PHE A 192 2.82 7.06 -11.24
N ILE A 193 1.71 7.57 -11.77
CA ILE A 193 0.52 6.76 -12.09
C ILE A 193 0.87 5.70 -13.13
N ALA A 194 1.49 6.12 -14.23
CA ALA A 194 1.89 5.24 -15.33
C ALA A 194 2.86 4.13 -14.84
N GLN A 195 3.80 4.48 -13.97
CA GLN A 195 4.73 3.51 -13.38
C GLN A 195 3.99 2.44 -12.55
N ARG A 196 2.93 2.79 -11.81
CA ARG A 196 2.14 1.82 -11.08
C ARG A 196 1.39 0.85 -12.00
N LEU A 197 0.96 1.30 -13.16
CA LEU A 197 0.27 0.49 -14.17
C LEU A 197 1.25 -0.33 -15.01
N GLN A 198 2.31 0.27 -15.52
CA GLN A 198 3.28 -0.38 -16.41
C GLN A 198 4.23 -1.33 -15.67
N GLN A 199 4.59 -1.00 -14.43
CA GLN A 199 5.61 -1.69 -13.64
C GLN A 199 5.10 -2.04 -12.24
N PRO A 200 4.01 -2.82 -12.10
CA PRO A 200 3.39 -3.09 -10.81
C PRO A 200 4.31 -3.84 -9.82
N SER A 201 5.30 -4.58 -10.33
CA SER A 201 6.28 -5.30 -9.52
C SER A 201 7.44 -4.45 -9.00
N GLN A 202 7.60 -3.22 -9.50
CA GLN A 202 8.69 -2.32 -9.11
C GLN A 202 8.15 -1.22 -8.19
N PRO A 203 8.27 -1.33 -6.87
CA PRO A 203 7.75 -0.31 -5.96
C PRO A 203 8.55 0.98 -6.10
N PRO A 204 7.89 2.15 -6.15
CA PRO A 204 8.58 3.42 -5.96
C PRO A 204 9.05 3.52 -4.51
N LEU A 205 10.24 4.12 -4.30
CA LEU A 205 10.76 4.39 -2.96
C LEU A 205 10.41 5.81 -2.48
N ILE A 206 9.34 6.33 -3.03
CA ILE A 206 8.75 7.63 -2.71
C ILE A 206 7.28 7.49 -2.37
N ALA A 207 6.75 8.48 -1.67
CA ALA A 207 5.32 8.68 -1.47
C ALA A 207 4.91 10.03 -2.06
N VAL A 208 3.74 10.05 -2.70
CA VAL A 208 3.10 11.31 -3.14
C VAL A 208 2.27 11.85 -1.98
N LEU A 209 2.52 13.09 -1.55
CA LEU A 209 1.78 13.75 -0.48
C LEU A 209 0.90 14.87 -1.06
N LEU A 210 -0.37 14.55 -1.30
CA LEU A 210 -1.36 15.50 -1.79
C LEU A 210 -1.97 16.30 -0.65
N ARG A 211 -1.77 17.61 -0.67
CA ARG A 211 -2.31 18.54 0.33
C ARG A 211 -3.29 19.52 -0.35
N GLY A 212 -4.27 19.99 0.38
CA GLY A 212 -5.19 21.00 -0.15
C GLY A 212 -6.49 21.09 0.62
N GLU A 213 -7.30 22.06 0.24
CA GLU A 213 -8.62 22.29 0.85
C GLU A 213 -9.55 21.09 0.65
N GLN A 214 -10.50 20.93 1.55
CA GLN A 214 -11.51 19.88 1.46
C GLN A 214 -12.37 20.08 0.20
N GLY A 215 -12.64 19.00 -0.55
CA GLY A 215 -13.46 19.05 -1.76
C GLY A 215 -12.74 19.41 -3.06
N THR A 216 -11.43 19.64 -3.05
CA THR A 216 -10.64 19.92 -4.28
C THR A 216 -10.43 18.70 -5.19
N GLY A 217 -10.89 17.52 -4.79
CA GLY A 217 -10.78 16.31 -5.59
C GLY A 217 -9.57 15.43 -5.28
N LYS A 218 -8.74 15.74 -4.27
CA LYS A 218 -7.54 14.99 -3.93
C LYS A 218 -7.72 13.47 -3.83
N ASN A 219 -8.84 13.01 -3.32
CA ASN A 219 -9.13 11.58 -3.14
C ASN A 219 -9.95 10.99 -4.30
N TYR A 220 -10.61 11.84 -5.09
CA TYR A 220 -11.52 11.41 -6.14
C TYR A 220 -10.86 10.47 -7.16
N TRP A 221 -9.65 10.81 -7.63
CA TRP A 221 -8.93 10.01 -8.62
C TRP A 221 -8.48 8.64 -8.09
N MET A 222 -8.30 8.52 -6.78
CA MET A 222 -7.89 7.26 -6.17
C MET A 222 -9.00 6.21 -6.30
N ASP A 223 -10.22 6.57 -5.97
CA ASP A 223 -11.35 5.63 -5.99
C ASP A 223 -11.94 5.46 -7.38
N ASN A 224 -12.01 6.54 -8.18
CA ASN A 224 -12.70 6.52 -9.46
C ASN A 224 -11.77 6.25 -10.67
N ILE A 225 -10.45 6.38 -10.50
CA ILE A 225 -9.48 6.12 -11.58
C ILE A 225 -8.53 5.00 -11.19
N MET A 226 -7.77 5.15 -10.08
CA MET A 226 -6.72 4.18 -9.77
C MET A 226 -7.27 2.81 -9.35
N ARG A 227 -8.33 2.80 -8.53
CA ARG A 227 -8.97 1.53 -8.12
C ARG A 227 -9.46 0.70 -9.32
N PRO A 228 -10.23 1.25 -10.29
CA PRO A 228 -10.60 0.49 -11.48
C PRO A 228 -9.42 0.17 -12.40
N LEU A 229 -8.49 1.10 -12.64
CA LEU A 229 -7.34 0.87 -13.53
C LEU A 229 -6.34 -0.15 -12.99
N LEU A 230 -6.14 -0.25 -11.69
CA LEU A 230 -5.31 -1.27 -11.07
C LEU A 230 -6.05 -2.60 -10.84
N GLY A 231 -7.36 -2.54 -10.71
CA GLY A 231 -8.19 -3.62 -10.18
C GLY A 231 -8.30 -3.55 -8.66
N THR A 232 -9.49 -3.82 -8.15
CA THR A 232 -9.87 -3.65 -6.73
C THR A 232 -8.92 -4.35 -5.76
N ASN A 233 -8.40 -5.53 -6.13
CA ASN A 233 -7.50 -6.32 -5.29
C ASN A 233 -6.08 -5.73 -5.20
N ASN A 234 -5.70 -4.83 -6.10
CA ASN A 234 -4.38 -4.23 -6.18
C ASN A 234 -4.32 -2.82 -5.58
N PHE A 235 -5.42 -2.35 -5.03
CA PHE A 235 -5.57 -1.03 -4.43
C PHE A 235 -6.12 -1.14 -3.00
N LYS A 236 -5.56 -0.37 -2.06
CA LYS A 236 -6.10 -0.25 -0.70
C LYS A 236 -6.11 1.19 -0.24
N ALA A 237 -7.24 1.62 0.33
CA ALA A 237 -7.36 2.83 1.12
C ALA A 237 -7.28 2.45 2.61
N VAL A 238 -6.46 3.16 3.37
CA VAL A 238 -6.17 2.88 4.77
C VAL A 238 -6.01 4.17 5.56
N SER A 239 -6.29 4.10 6.86
CA SER A 239 -5.98 5.20 7.77
C SER A 239 -4.53 5.12 8.28
N LEU A 240 -4.03 6.21 8.87
CA LEU A 240 -2.71 6.22 9.51
C LEU A 240 -2.64 5.20 10.68
N SER A 241 -3.76 4.95 11.37
CA SER A 241 -3.84 3.95 12.45
C SER A 241 -3.65 2.52 11.92
N ASP A 242 -4.15 2.21 10.74
CA ASP A 242 -4.02 0.88 10.14
C ASP A 242 -2.55 0.56 9.84
N ILE A 243 -1.81 1.52 9.27
CA ILE A 243 -0.38 1.32 9.00
C ILE A 243 0.49 1.29 10.25
N THR A 244 0.03 1.88 11.36
CA THR A 244 0.75 1.82 12.66
C THR A 244 0.37 0.60 13.49
N GLY A 245 -0.70 -0.10 13.14
CA GLY A 245 -1.18 -1.32 13.77
C GLY A 245 -0.24 -2.52 13.64
N LYS A 246 -0.62 -3.64 14.27
CA LYS A 246 0.15 -4.89 14.23
C LYS A 246 -0.03 -5.68 12.92
N PHE A 247 -1.19 -5.56 12.27
CA PHE A 247 -1.56 -6.39 11.12
C PHE A 247 -1.50 -5.56 9.83
N THR A 248 -0.31 -5.46 9.27
CA THR A 248 -0.06 -4.76 8.00
C THR A 248 0.19 -5.72 6.82
N SER A 249 0.01 -7.02 7.01
CA SER A 249 0.27 -8.05 6.00
C SER A 249 -0.48 -7.81 4.68
N ASP A 250 -1.70 -7.30 4.79
CA ASP A 250 -2.56 -7.08 3.64
C ASP A 250 -2.07 -5.96 2.70
N LEU A 251 -1.24 -5.04 3.19
CA LEU A 251 -0.66 -3.99 2.35
C LEU A 251 0.31 -4.57 1.32
N TYR A 252 0.97 -5.68 1.67
CA TYR A 252 1.97 -6.34 0.81
C TYR A 252 1.36 -7.17 -0.32
N SER A 253 0.03 -7.21 -0.38
CA SER A 253 -0.72 -7.82 -1.49
C SER A 253 -1.41 -6.76 -2.35
N THR A 254 -0.77 -5.59 -2.54
CA THR A 254 -1.31 -4.49 -3.35
C THR A 254 -0.22 -3.82 -4.19
N VAL A 255 -0.63 -3.04 -5.19
CA VAL A 255 0.24 -2.20 -6.04
C VAL A 255 0.22 -0.75 -5.57
N LEU A 256 -0.89 -0.28 -5.00
CA LEU A 256 -1.04 1.09 -4.53
C LEU A 256 -1.77 1.14 -3.20
N VAL A 257 -1.21 1.89 -2.26
CA VAL A 257 -1.81 2.19 -0.96
C VAL A 257 -2.13 3.68 -0.89
N HIS A 258 -3.37 4.01 -0.64
CA HIS A 258 -3.81 5.35 -0.32
C HIS A 258 -3.95 5.51 1.20
N ILE A 259 -3.22 6.45 1.78
CA ILE A 259 -3.35 6.79 3.19
C ILE A 259 -4.23 8.03 3.29
N GLU A 260 -5.44 7.83 3.80
CA GLU A 260 -6.43 8.90 3.91
C GLU A 260 -6.16 9.78 5.14
N GLU A 261 -6.36 11.08 4.95
CA GLU A 261 -6.38 12.10 6.01
C GLU A 261 -5.18 12.05 6.96
N ILE A 262 -3.95 12.08 6.39
CA ILE A 262 -2.77 12.22 7.22
C ILE A 262 -2.78 13.58 7.92
N ASN A 263 -2.81 13.53 9.24
CA ASN A 263 -2.76 14.70 10.09
C ASN A 263 -1.69 14.51 11.17
N ASP A 264 -0.79 15.48 11.31
CA ASP A 264 0.23 15.53 12.37
C ASP A 264 0.99 14.21 12.58
N THR A 265 1.59 13.68 11.51
CA THR A 265 2.35 12.43 11.55
C THR A 265 3.71 12.66 12.24
N ARG A 266 3.81 12.32 13.53
CA ARG A 266 5.00 12.49 14.37
C ARG A 266 5.38 11.20 15.11
N GLY A 267 6.60 11.14 15.61
CA GLY A 267 7.08 10.04 16.45
C GLY A 267 7.03 8.68 15.74
N LYS A 268 6.51 7.66 16.40
CA LYS A 268 6.49 6.28 15.90
C LYS A 268 5.74 6.10 14.57
N ALA A 269 4.68 6.90 14.33
CA ALA A 269 3.92 6.85 13.10
C ALA A 269 4.75 7.35 11.91
N ALA A 270 5.47 8.46 12.09
CA ALA A 270 6.40 8.98 11.08
C ALA A 270 7.52 8.00 10.76
N GLU A 271 8.14 7.39 11.78
CA GLU A 271 9.19 6.38 11.57
C GLU A 271 8.67 5.16 10.80
N LYS A 272 7.47 4.68 11.14
CA LYS A 272 6.87 3.54 10.45
C LYS A 272 6.51 3.88 9.01
N LEU A 273 5.99 5.06 8.75
CA LEU A 273 5.71 5.54 7.40
C LEU A 273 7.00 5.67 6.58
N LYS A 274 8.07 6.24 7.15
CA LYS A 274 9.39 6.31 6.51
C LYS A 274 9.91 4.93 6.09
N LYS A 275 9.76 3.92 6.95
CA LYS A 275 10.11 2.53 6.64
C LYS A 275 9.26 1.95 5.53
N LEU A 276 7.93 2.09 5.60
CA LEU A 276 7.02 1.62 4.57
C LEU A 276 7.33 2.21 3.19
N ILE A 277 7.79 3.45 3.12
CA ILE A 277 8.18 4.08 1.86
C ILE A 277 9.45 3.45 1.29
N THR A 278 10.48 3.19 2.11
CA THR A 278 11.84 2.90 1.64
C THR A 278 12.26 1.44 1.70
N GLU A 279 11.57 0.59 2.46
CA GLU A 279 11.94 -0.83 2.57
C GLU A 279 11.34 -1.64 1.42
N ASP A 280 12.16 -2.48 0.78
CA ASP A 280 11.73 -3.37 -0.32
C ASP A 280 11.08 -4.66 0.20
N THR A 281 11.34 -5.01 1.46
CA THR A 281 10.80 -6.19 2.13
C THR A 281 10.35 -5.87 3.54
N ALA A 282 9.41 -6.64 4.05
CA ALA A 282 9.02 -6.54 5.46
C ALA A 282 8.79 -7.91 6.08
N ARG A 283 8.96 -7.96 7.39
CA ARG A 283 8.54 -9.10 8.19
C ARG A 283 7.11 -8.86 8.66
N THR A 284 6.16 -9.62 8.13
CA THR A 284 4.75 -9.49 8.45
C THR A 284 4.27 -10.69 9.26
N GLU A 285 3.33 -10.42 10.17
CA GLU A 285 2.63 -11.46 10.94
C GLU A 285 1.14 -11.37 10.56
N ALA A 286 0.61 -12.43 9.95
CA ALA A 286 -0.83 -12.57 9.81
C ALA A 286 -1.39 -13.19 11.10
N LYS A 287 -2.67 -12.91 11.40
CA LYS A 287 -3.33 -13.46 12.60
C LYS A 287 -3.20 -14.99 12.61
N ASN A 288 -2.61 -15.53 13.68
CA ASN A 288 -2.38 -16.97 13.89
C ASN A 288 -1.40 -17.63 12.88
N GLN A 289 -0.49 -16.87 12.27
CA GLN A 289 0.56 -17.41 11.41
C GLN A 289 1.94 -16.97 11.88
N ASN A 290 2.95 -17.77 11.56
CA ASN A 290 4.34 -17.39 11.82
C ASN A 290 4.73 -16.20 10.94
N ALA A 291 5.59 -15.32 11.48
CA ALA A 291 6.11 -14.19 10.74
C ALA A 291 6.84 -14.64 9.46
N LYS A 292 6.46 -14.04 8.34
CA LYS A 292 7.06 -14.29 7.02
C LYS A 292 7.69 -13.03 6.48
N VAL A 293 8.80 -13.18 5.73
CA VAL A 293 9.35 -12.09 4.93
C VAL A 293 8.57 -12.02 3.63
N VAL A 294 8.06 -10.83 3.32
CA VAL A 294 7.30 -10.56 2.10
C VAL A 294 7.92 -9.40 1.34
N ASN A 295 7.84 -9.44 0.03
CA ASN A 295 8.28 -8.34 -0.83
C ASN A 295 7.22 -7.23 -0.81
N LYS A 296 7.69 -5.99 -0.89
CA LYS A 296 6.85 -4.82 -1.11
C LYS A 296 6.71 -4.58 -2.60
N TYR A 297 5.49 -4.32 -3.06
CA TYR A 297 5.19 -3.96 -4.45
C TYR A 297 4.46 -2.62 -4.55
N PHE A 298 3.93 -2.10 -3.46
CA PHE A 298 3.08 -0.93 -3.48
C PHE A 298 3.84 0.40 -3.48
N GLY A 299 3.28 1.36 -4.19
CA GLY A 299 3.52 2.79 -4.00
C GLY A 299 2.58 3.35 -2.95
N ILE A 300 2.91 4.52 -2.41
CA ILE A 300 2.11 5.21 -1.40
C ILE A 300 1.68 6.57 -1.94
N VAL A 301 0.38 6.84 -1.80
CA VAL A 301 -0.18 8.19 -1.91
C VAL A 301 -0.81 8.53 -0.57
N ALA A 302 -0.48 9.68 -0.05
CA ALA A 302 -1.06 10.21 1.18
C ALA A 302 -1.83 11.50 0.88
N SER A 303 -3.00 11.67 1.46
CA SER A 303 -3.79 12.89 1.31
C SER A 303 -4.00 13.60 2.64
N SER A 304 -4.04 14.93 2.60
CA SER A 304 -4.27 15.76 3.78
C SER A 304 -5.03 17.03 3.46
N ASN A 305 -5.86 17.47 4.41
CA ASN A 305 -6.47 18.80 4.42
C ASN A 305 -5.66 19.82 5.25
N VAL A 306 -4.59 19.37 5.90
CA VAL A 306 -3.71 20.20 6.73
C VAL A 306 -2.51 20.63 5.90
N GLN A 307 -2.02 21.85 6.13
CA GLN A 307 -0.83 22.36 5.44
C GLN A 307 0.44 21.60 5.82
N ASP A 308 0.62 21.26 7.11
CA ASP A 308 1.82 20.59 7.65
C ASP A 308 1.50 19.21 8.21
N PRO A 309 1.07 18.24 7.38
CA PRO A 309 0.61 16.94 7.88
C PRO A 309 1.75 15.99 8.26
N VAL A 310 2.95 16.22 7.71
CA VAL A 310 4.13 15.38 7.89
C VAL A 310 5.35 16.25 8.13
N ARG A 311 6.15 15.89 9.14
CA ARG A 311 7.43 16.55 9.34
C ARG A 311 8.43 16.06 8.29
N ILE A 312 8.92 16.98 7.45
CA ILE A 312 9.94 16.73 6.43
C ILE A 312 11.27 17.32 6.89
N GLU A 313 12.32 16.49 6.91
CA GLU A 313 13.68 16.90 7.23
C GLU A 313 14.37 17.49 5.98
N ALA A 314 15.35 18.37 6.14
CA ALA A 314 16.00 19.08 5.04
C ALA A 314 16.53 18.16 3.92
N ASN A 315 16.95 16.93 4.24
CA ASN A 315 17.48 15.97 3.28
C ASN A 315 16.53 14.78 3.05
N ASP A 316 15.23 14.95 3.33
CA ASP A 316 14.27 13.85 3.14
C ASP A 316 14.03 13.57 1.66
N ARG A 317 14.35 12.35 1.24
CA ARG A 317 14.25 11.86 -0.13
C ARG A 317 13.01 11.01 -0.39
N ARG A 318 11.99 11.11 0.47
CA ARG A 318 10.86 10.17 0.42
C ARG A 318 9.61 10.77 -0.17
N TYR A 319 9.42 12.08 -0.02
CA TYR A 319 8.15 12.71 -0.37
C TYR A 319 8.24 13.55 -1.63
N PHE A 320 7.38 13.27 -2.58
CA PHE A 320 6.98 14.21 -3.61
C PHE A 320 5.80 15.00 -3.07
N VAL A 321 5.97 16.30 -2.93
CA VAL A 321 4.99 17.21 -2.35
C VAL A 321 4.60 18.22 -3.43
N PRO A 322 3.54 17.97 -4.20
CA PRO A 322 3.05 18.93 -5.16
C PRO A 322 2.40 20.13 -4.45
N VAL A 323 2.10 21.13 -5.25
CA VAL A 323 1.44 22.37 -4.81
C VAL A 323 0.19 22.08 -3.95
N TYR A 324 -0.03 22.91 -2.95
CA TYR A 324 -1.24 22.86 -2.13
C TYR A 324 -2.47 23.18 -2.98
N SER A 325 -3.42 22.24 -3.10
CA SER A 325 -4.61 22.39 -3.93
C SER A 325 -5.64 23.29 -3.24
N THR A 326 -6.05 24.35 -3.90
CA THR A 326 -7.09 25.29 -3.44
C THR A 326 -8.28 25.27 -4.39
N HIS A 327 -9.45 25.68 -3.89
CA HIS A 327 -10.60 25.90 -4.75
C HIS A 327 -10.35 27.08 -5.69
N LYS A 328 -10.53 26.85 -7.00
CA LYS A 328 -10.41 27.87 -8.02
C LYS A 328 -11.74 28.49 -8.44
N GLU A 329 -12.81 27.77 -8.13
CA GLU A 329 -14.16 28.05 -8.59
C GLU A 329 -15.15 27.95 -7.42
N ASN A 330 -16.35 28.46 -7.64
CA ASN A 330 -17.44 28.28 -6.68
C ASN A 330 -17.90 26.81 -6.58
N ALA A 331 -18.69 26.50 -5.56
CA ALA A 331 -19.14 25.13 -5.28
C ALA A 331 -20.00 24.53 -6.41
N ASP A 332 -20.79 25.35 -7.10
CA ASP A 332 -21.68 24.88 -8.17
C ASP A 332 -20.88 24.52 -9.44
N GLU A 333 -19.89 25.30 -9.78
CA GLU A 333 -18.95 25.03 -10.88
C GLU A 333 -18.13 23.79 -10.61
N THR A 334 -17.59 23.64 -9.39
CA THR A 334 -16.88 22.44 -8.95
C THR A 334 -17.77 21.20 -9.07
N LYS A 335 -19.01 21.28 -8.58
CA LYS A 335 -19.98 20.17 -8.69
C LYS A 335 -20.29 19.83 -10.15
N SER A 336 -20.53 20.84 -10.98
CA SER A 336 -20.82 20.65 -12.42
C SER A 336 -19.65 20.01 -13.16
N PHE A 337 -18.42 20.37 -12.78
CA PHE A 337 -17.21 19.72 -13.33
C PHE A 337 -17.20 18.24 -12.95
N PHE A 338 -17.34 17.88 -11.68
CA PHE A 338 -17.27 16.48 -11.26
C PHE A 338 -18.40 15.62 -11.84
N VAL A 339 -19.59 16.18 -12.10
CA VAL A 339 -20.66 15.46 -12.83
C VAL A 339 -20.19 15.10 -14.22
N ARG A 340 -19.73 16.08 -15.02
CA ARG A 340 -19.25 15.82 -16.40
C ARG A 340 -18.03 14.88 -16.43
N PHE A 341 -17.14 15.03 -15.46
CA PHE A 341 -15.96 14.19 -15.36
C PHE A 341 -16.30 12.74 -15.01
N THR A 342 -17.27 12.54 -14.12
CA THR A 342 -17.78 11.20 -13.79
C THR A 342 -18.46 10.55 -14.98
N ASP A 343 -19.34 11.28 -15.69
CA ASP A 343 -20.02 10.77 -16.88
C ASP A 343 -19.03 10.32 -17.96
N TRP A 344 -17.95 11.08 -18.15
CA TRP A 344 -16.86 10.69 -19.06
C TRP A 344 -16.11 9.43 -18.57
N LEU A 345 -15.78 9.34 -17.28
CA LEU A 345 -15.10 8.16 -16.73
C LEU A 345 -15.93 6.89 -16.88
N GLU A 346 -17.25 6.96 -16.66
CA GLU A 346 -18.16 5.82 -16.74
C GLU A 346 -18.40 5.34 -18.18
N THR A 347 -18.17 6.18 -19.17
CA THR A 347 -18.35 5.84 -20.58
C THR A 347 -17.04 5.36 -21.24
N GLU A 348 -16.14 6.24 -21.54
CA GLU A 348 -14.91 5.97 -22.29
C GLU A 348 -13.62 6.32 -21.53
N GLY A 349 -13.72 7.19 -20.52
CA GLY A 349 -12.59 7.83 -19.89
C GLY A 349 -11.60 6.87 -19.21
N LEU A 350 -12.08 5.81 -18.59
CA LEU A 350 -11.17 4.83 -17.96
C LEU A 350 -10.33 4.09 -19.00
N GLN A 351 -10.90 3.77 -20.18
CA GLN A 351 -10.13 3.14 -21.24
C GLN A 351 -9.17 4.13 -21.92
N GLU A 352 -9.60 5.38 -22.13
CA GLU A 352 -8.71 6.43 -22.65
C GLU A 352 -7.53 6.69 -21.72
N LEU A 353 -7.77 6.74 -20.40
CA LEU A 353 -6.71 6.88 -19.41
C LEU A 353 -5.78 5.66 -19.37
N ALA A 354 -6.30 4.44 -19.50
CA ALA A 354 -5.48 3.25 -19.62
C ALA A 354 -4.56 3.33 -20.84
N ASP A 355 -5.11 3.61 -22.01
CA ASP A 355 -4.36 3.74 -23.25
C ASP A 355 -3.28 4.83 -23.15
N TYR A 356 -3.60 5.98 -22.56
CA TYR A 356 -2.68 7.07 -22.32
C TYR A 356 -1.55 6.67 -21.36
N PHE A 357 -1.87 6.18 -20.15
CA PHE A 357 -0.86 5.86 -19.15
C PHE A 357 0.03 4.68 -19.55
N TYR A 358 -0.48 3.67 -20.25
CA TYR A 358 0.34 2.58 -20.79
C TYR A 358 1.24 3.04 -21.93
N SER A 359 0.89 4.13 -22.65
CA SER A 359 1.69 4.71 -23.73
C SER A 359 2.69 5.78 -23.28
N LEU A 360 2.61 6.22 -22.03
CA LEU A 360 3.45 7.28 -21.49
C LEU A 360 4.90 6.77 -21.31
N ASP A 361 5.87 7.53 -21.84
CA ASP A 361 7.29 7.26 -21.59
C ASP A 361 7.70 7.73 -20.20
N ILE A 362 7.99 6.78 -19.34
CA ILE A 362 8.40 7.04 -17.96
C ILE A 362 9.91 6.92 -17.73
N SER A 363 10.69 6.64 -18.78
CA SER A 363 12.15 6.42 -18.69
C SER A 363 12.92 7.63 -18.18
N GLY A 364 12.37 8.82 -18.38
CA GLY A 364 12.96 10.09 -17.95
C GLY A 364 12.71 10.48 -16.49
N PHE A 365 12.01 9.64 -15.71
CA PHE A 365 11.61 9.94 -14.33
C PHE A 365 12.25 9.00 -13.31
N ASN A 366 12.58 9.54 -12.14
CA ASN A 366 13.17 8.77 -11.04
C ASN A 366 12.18 8.60 -9.90
N PHE A 367 11.82 7.33 -9.60
CA PHE A 367 10.88 6.99 -8.52
C PHE A 367 11.57 6.52 -7.23
N ARG A 368 12.90 6.67 -7.14
CA ARG A 368 13.68 6.46 -5.91
C ARG A 368 14.00 7.76 -5.20
N TYR A 369 14.03 8.86 -5.94
CA TYR A 369 14.32 10.20 -5.44
C TYR A 369 13.28 11.16 -6.03
N PRO A 370 12.40 11.73 -5.19
CA PRO A 370 11.37 12.64 -5.67
C PRO A 370 12.01 13.97 -6.11
N PRO A 371 11.43 14.64 -7.10
CA PRO A 371 11.89 15.96 -7.49
C PRO A 371 11.63 17.00 -6.40
N HIS A 372 12.40 18.07 -6.43
CA HIS A 372 12.23 19.22 -5.54
C HIS A 372 11.04 20.07 -6.00
N THR A 373 10.24 20.52 -5.04
CA THR A 373 9.13 21.44 -5.25
C THR A 373 9.21 22.55 -4.21
N ALA A 374 8.69 23.74 -4.53
CA ALA A 374 8.63 24.86 -3.58
C ALA A 374 7.84 24.50 -2.30
N ASP A 375 6.75 23.78 -2.46
CA ASP A 375 5.91 23.31 -1.34
C ASP A 375 6.66 22.37 -0.38
N LYS A 376 7.55 21.54 -0.92
CA LYS A 376 8.41 20.69 -0.08
C LYS A 376 9.43 21.51 0.69
N GLU A 377 10.02 22.53 0.06
CA GLU A 377 10.96 23.44 0.69
C GLU A 377 10.27 24.20 1.83
N GLU A 378 9.08 24.74 1.61
CA GLU A 378 8.28 25.40 2.64
C GLU A 378 8.01 24.48 3.84
N LEU A 379 7.57 23.23 3.62
CA LEU A 379 7.36 22.26 4.70
C LEU A 379 8.67 21.96 5.46
N THR A 380 9.79 21.92 4.77
CA THR A 380 11.09 21.69 5.39
C THR A 380 11.50 22.86 6.27
N GLU A 381 11.31 24.08 5.81
CA GLU A 381 11.58 25.30 6.58
C GLU A 381 10.72 25.38 7.83
N VAL A 382 9.40 25.14 7.72
CA VAL A 382 8.48 25.09 8.87
C VAL A 382 8.92 24.02 9.88
N SER A 383 9.33 22.85 9.40
CA SER A 383 9.82 21.74 10.24
C SER A 383 11.12 22.12 10.97
N THR A 384 12.04 22.77 10.30
CA THR A 384 13.32 23.22 10.82
C THR A 384 13.13 24.31 11.88
N THR A 385 12.32 25.32 11.55
CA THR A 385 12.01 26.41 12.49
C THR A 385 11.39 25.89 13.78
N ALA A 386 10.45 24.94 13.70
CA ALA A 386 9.85 24.33 14.88
C ALA A 386 10.87 23.53 15.72
N GLU A 387 11.88 22.93 15.09
CA GLU A 387 12.97 22.24 15.79
C GLU A 387 13.93 23.20 16.48
N ASP A 388 14.30 24.26 15.78
CA ASP A 388 15.15 25.32 16.31
C ASP A 388 14.50 26.01 17.50
N LEU A 389 13.23 26.37 17.42
CA LEU A 389 12.48 26.91 18.54
C LEU A 389 12.42 25.95 19.72
N THR A 390 12.23 24.65 19.47
CA THR A 390 12.24 23.62 20.52
C THR A 390 13.60 23.49 21.18
N THR A 391 14.67 23.53 20.39
CA THR A 391 16.07 23.45 20.87
C THR A 391 16.45 24.69 21.64
N ASN A 392 16.13 25.88 21.15
CA ASN A 392 16.36 27.13 21.81
C ASN A 392 15.61 27.21 23.16
N ALA A 393 14.33 26.80 23.16
CA ALA A 393 13.57 26.70 24.41
C ALA A 393 14.23 25.71 25.39
N ALA A 394 14.73 24.56 24.92
CA ALA A 394 15.42 23.60 25.77
C ALA A 394 16.72 24.17 26.37
N MET A 395 17.52 24.89 25.59
CA MET A 395 18.76 25.53 26.04
C MET A 395 18.47 26.61 27.09
N GLU A 396 17.50 27.46 26.82
CA GLU A 396 17.10 28.53 27.75
C GLU A 396 16.58 27.95 29.07
N ILE A 397 15.63 27.02 28.99
CA ILE A 397 15.08 26.31 30.15
C ILE A 397 16.20 25.63 30.96
N GLY A 398 17.12 24.93 30.28
CA GLY A 398 18.22 24.20 30.90
C GLY A 398 19.30 25.11 31.52
N ASN A 399 19.51 26.29 30.98
CA ASN A 399 20.53 27.22 31.49
C ASN A 399 20.00 28.16 32.55
N VAL A 400 18.83 28.73 32.35
CA VAL A 400 18.30 29.85 33.19
C VAL A 400 17.36 29.33 34.26
N TYR A 401 16.56 28.28 33.96
CA TYR A 401 15.40 27.94 34.81
C TYR A 401 15.53 26.58 35.53
N LYS A 402 16.76 26.10 35.80
CA LYS A 402 17.00 24.80 36.46
C LYS A 402 16.27 24.61 37.80
N ASN A 403 16.02 25.69 38.52
CA ASN A 403 15.38 25.68 39.83
C ASN A 403 13.86 25.93 39.77
N HIS A 404 13.28 25.91 38.56
CA HIS A 404 11.87 26.21 38.37
C HIS A 404 11.08 24.92 38.11
N SER A 405 9.80 24.97 38.38
CA SER A 405 8.83 23.94 37.97
C SER A 405 7.91 24.49 36.90
N PHE A 406 7.66 23.70 35.86
CA PHE A 406 6.84 24.09 34.72
C PHE A 406 5.58 23.25 34.60
N ALA A 407 4.42 23.86 34.37
CA ALA A 407 3.36 23.18 33.65
C ALA A 407 3.67 23.22 32.14
N VAL A 408 3.22 22.23 31.38
CA VAL A 408 3.44 22.22 29.92
C VAL A 408 2.83 23.44 29.26
N ALA A 409 1.68 23.93 29.78
CA ALA A 409 1.01 25.10 29.27
C ALA A 409 1.88 26.38 29.38
N ASP A 410 2.67 26.50 30.44
CA ASP A 410 3.57 27.66 30.66
C ASP A 410 4.64 27.71 29.58
N VAL A 411 5.19 26.56 29.23
CA VAL A 411 6.22 26.42 28.17
C VAL A 411 5.61 26.68 26.78
N VAL A 412 4.41 26.19 26.54
CA VAL A 412 3.69 26.45 25.28
C VAL A 412 3.44 27.95 25.07
N SER A 413 2.97 28.62 26.07
CA SER A 413 2.64 30.07 26.00
C SER A 413 3.89 30.94 25.89
N THR A 414 4.95 30.63 26.64
CA THR A 414 6.17 31.44 26.70
C THR A 414 7.00 31.36 25.44
N TRP A 415 7.25 30.14 24.95
CA TRP A 415 8.11 29.92 23.77
C TRP A 415 7.31 29.74 22.47
N ARG A 416 5.96 29.88 22.53
CA ARG A 416 5.06 29.74 21.35
C ARG A 416 5.29 28.46 20.55
N ILE A 417 5.55 27.36 21.25
CA ILE A 417 5.77 26.04 20.67
C ILE A 417 4.62 25.09 20.96
N SER A 418 4.48 24.03 20.16
CA SER A 418 3.42 23.05 20.38
C SER A 418 3.57 22.32 21.72
N GLN A 419 2.49 21.72 22.22
CA GLN A 419 2.52 20.94 23.46
C GLN A 419 3.52 19.77 23.41
N SER A 420 3.67 19.14 22.25
CA SER A 420 4.65 18.07 22.01
C SER A 420 6.09 18.60 22.05
N SER A 421 6.32 19.76 21.41
CA SER A 421 7.62 20.47 21.43
C SER A 421 7.98 20.93 22.83
N ALA A 422 7.04 21.46 23.61
CA ALA A 422 7.26 21.86 24.99
C ALA A 422 7.71 20.67 25.87
N LYS A 423 7.06 19.51 25.74
CA LYS A 423 7.48 18.29 26.44
C LYS A 423 8.87 17.81 26.01
N LYS A 424 9.19 17.94 24.71
CA LYS A 424 10.51 17.60 24.16
C LYS A 424 11.58 18.57 24.71
N ALA A 425 11.33 19.87 24.71
CA ALA A 425 12.23 20.89 25.24
C ALA A 425 12.54 20.65 26.73
N LEU A 426 11.52 20.40 27.54
CA LEU A 426 11.69 20.08 28.97
C LEU A 426 12.56 18.82 29.19
N LYS A 427 12.33 17.77 28.43
CA LYS A 427 13.17 16.55 28.51
C LYS A 427 14.62 16.82 28.13
N LEU A 428 14.86 17.54 27.03
CA LEU A 428 16.19 17.92 26.57
C LEU A 428 16.91 18.79 27.61
N ALA A 429 16.18 19.69 28.25
CA ALA A 429 16.67 20.53 29.33
C ALA A 429 16.93 19.74 30.66
N GLY A 430 16.65 18.45 30.70
CA GLY A 430 16.92 17.61 31.87
C GLY A 430 15.78 17.59 32.91
N PHE A 431 14.57 17.98 32.53
CA PHE A 431 13.41 17.95 33.41
C PHE A 431 12.65 16.62 33.30
N ILE A 432 12.04 16.23 34.40
CA ILE A 432 11.17 15.06 34.52
C ILE A 432 9.79 15.47 35.00
N ALA A 433 8.77 14.75 34.57
CA ALA A 433 7.41 15.00 35.02
C ALA A 433 7.15 14.36 36.39
N VAL A 434 6.68 15.17 37.32
CA VAL A 434 6.35 14.73 38.70
C VAL A 434 4.90 15.10 39.00
N LYS A 435 4.10 14.10 39.38
CA LYS A 435 2.71 14.28 39.81
C LYS A 435 2.67 14.33 41.32
N ARG A 436 2.31 15.51 41.84
CA ARG A 436 2.10 15.68 43.30
C ARG A 436 1.18 16.87 43.57
N ARG A 437 0.80 17.02 44.87
CA ARG A 437 0.12 18.24 45.36
C ARG A 437 1.14 19.32 45.54
N TRP A 438 1.01 20.43 44.80
CA TRP A 438 1.87 21.60 44.88
C TRP A 438 1.24 22.62 45.82
N THR A 439 2.05 23.44 46.48
CA THR A 439 1.51 24.46 47.43
C THR A 439 0.55 25.47 46.81
N SER A 440 0.65 25.66 45.50
CA SER A 440 -0.21 26.54 44.71
C SER A 440 -1.45 25.85 44.14
N ASP A 441 -1.56 24.52 44.21
CA ASP A 441 -2.61 23.78 43.54
C ASP A 441 -3.42 22.95 44.53
N PRO A 442 -4.75 23.06 44.56
CA PRO A 442 -5.61 22.31 45.50
C PRO A 442 -5.64 20.80 45.19
N ASN A 443 -5.36 20.41 43.95
CA ASN A 443 -5.33 19.00 43.47
C ASN A 443 -3.95 18.62 43.00
N PRO A 444 -3.60 17.29 43.02
CA PRO A 444 -2.35 16.82 42.46
C PRO A 444 -2.27 17.09 40.96
N THR A 445 -1.28 17.86 40.54
CA THR A 445 -1.02 18.23 39.14
C THR A 445 0.34 17.73 38.67
N ASN A 446 0.50 17.51 37.36
CA ASN A 446 1.77 17.18 36.77
C ASN A 446 2.58 18.45 36.50
N ARG A 447 3.75 18.59 37.12
CA ARG A 447 4.73 19.63 36.78
C ARG A 447 6.06 19.00 36.39
N TRP A 448 6.81 19.71 35.59
CA TRP A 448 8.15 19.31 35.18
C TRP A 448 9.18 19.98 36.08
N VAL A 449 10.10 19.18 36.64
CA VAL A 449 11.16 19.61 37.56
C VAL A 449 12.49 19.08 37.10
N HIS A 450 13.56 19.86 37.25
CA HIS A 450 14.87 19.45 36.83
C HIS A 450 15.38 18.29 37.71
N LYS A 451 15.93 17.24 37.08
CA LYS A 451 16.37 16.02 37.77
C LYS A 451 17.44 16.27 38.87
N ASN A 452 18.26 17.29 38.72
CA ASN A 452 19.29 17.63 39.70
C ASN A 452 18.72 18.21 41.01
N LEU A 453 17.47 18.53 41.09
CA LEU A 453 16.79 18.93 42.33
C LEU A 453 16.54 17.78 43.31
N ASN A 454 16.86 16.56 42.89
CA ASN A 454 16.81 15.38 43.73
C ASN A 454 18.12 14.58 43.62
N PRO A 455 19.29 15.15 43.97
CA PRO A 455 20.59 14.49 43.79
C PRO A 455 20.74 13.25 44.68
N ASP A 456 20.04 13.21 45.83
CA ASP A 456 20.15 12.12 46.80
C ASP A 456 19.22 10.93 46.49
N GLY A 457 18.49 10.93 45.39
CA GLY A 457 17.57 9.85 44.98
C GLY A 457 16.39 9.65 45.96
N LYS A 458 16.10 10.64 46.83
CA LYS A 458 14.95 10.60 47.73
C LYS A 458 13.64 10.55 46.93
N SER A 459 12.58 10.02 47.56
CA SER A 459 11.25 10.17 46.94
C SER A 459 10.95 11.65 46.74
N TRP A 460 10.33 11.99 45.60
CA TRP A 460 10.01 13.37 45.29
C TRP A 460 9.11 14.04 46.34
N ASP A 461 8.44 13.26 47.18
CA ASP A 461 7.66 13.72 48.33
C ASP A 461 8.52 14.18 49.50
N GLN A 462 9.78 13.78 49.55
CA GLN A 462 10.75 14.13 50.61
C GLN A 462 11.64 15.32 50.22
N VAL A 463 11.60 15.78 48.96
CA VAL A 463 12.38 16.92 48.49
C VAL A 463 11.70 18.21 48.95
N GLN A 464 12.42 19.02 49.74
CA GLN A 464 11.92 20.34 50.20
C GLN A 464 11.94 21.35 49.06
N TYR A 465 10.75 21.67 48.55
CA TYR A 465 10.55 22.65 47.47
C TYR A 465 10.49 24.11 47.96
N LYS A 466 11.35 24.50 48.87
CA LYS A 466 11.39 25.87 49.40
C LYS A 466 11.74 26.94 48.34
N LEU A 467 12.09 26.53 47.13
CA LEU A 467 12.62 27.45 46.11
C LEU A 467 11.80 27.57 44.83
N PHE A 468 10.65 26.91 44.76
CA PHE A 468 9.77 27.11 43.59
C PHE A 468 8.90 28.31 43.78
N THR A 469 9.45 29.47 43.57
CA THR A 469 8.64 30.65 43.26
C THR A 469 7.82 30.31 42.02
N SER A 470 6.52 30.51 42.09
CA SER A 470 5.67 30.59 40.90
C SER A 470 6.37 31.53 39.95
N CYS A 471 6.89 31.00 38.86
CA CYS A 471 7.73 31.77 37.96
C CYS A 471 6.93 32.91 37.37
N LEU A 472 7.31 34.09 37.69
CA LEU A 472 7.02 35.28 36.94
C LEU A 472 7.76 35.21 35.59
N LEU A 473 7.20 34.42 34.64
CA LEU A 473 7.59 34.47 33.24
C LEU A 473 7.23 35.81 32.58
N TYR A 474 6.76 36.77 33.40
CA TYR A 474 6.29 38.07 32.94
C TYR A 474 7.36 39.20 32.94
N THR A 475 8.62 38.87 33.22
CA THR A 475 9.68 39.88 33.22
C THR A 475 10.92 39.44 32.42
N SER A 476 10.72 38.85 31.26
CA SER A 476 11.80 38.89 30.27
C SER A 476 11.60 40.17 29.44
N PRO A 477 12.60 41.04 29.29
CA PRO A 477 12.52 42.15 28.36
C PRO A 477 12.26 41.60 26.98
N SER A 478 11.31 42.21 26.27
CA SER A 478 11.06 41.95 24.85
C SER A 478 12.39 42.03 24.11
N PRO A 479 12.72 41.05 23.18
CA PRO A 479 13.86 41.22 22.31
C PRO A 479 13.53 42.21 21.19
N ARG A 480 13.26 43.46 21.60
CA ARG A 480 13.18 44.62 20.73
C ARG A 480 13.61 45.83 21.57
N ASP A 481 14.85 46.04 21.56
CA ASP A 481 15.54 47.35 21.54
C ASP A 481 16.98 47.09 21.01
#